data_3d8dab1a6f8ff050c682dd9efe6fdb47
#
_entry.id   3d8dab1a6f8ff050c682dd9efe6fdb47
#
_cell.length_a   1.000
_cell.length_b   1.000
_cell.length_c   1.000
_cell.angle_alpha   90.00
_cell.angle_beta   90.00
_cell.angle_gamma   90.00
#
_symmetry.space_group_name_H-M   'P 1'
#
loop_
_entity.id
_entity.type
_entity.pdbx_description
1 polymer ?
#
loop_
_entity_poly.entity_id
_entity_poly.type
_entity_poly.pdbx_seq_one_letter_code
_entity_poly.pdbx_strand_id
1 'polypeptide(L)'
;MKHLRIGSRGSILARWQAEFVRKQLFQISGAEAEIIIIKTSGDKMQQSPLTQIGGKGIFIKELEEALLDESVDLAVHSVKDIPTETPGRLFFPAVCRRDDVRDCVVSHTGTPLANLRQGARVGTSSLRRQAQLRHFRPDLDLRELRGNVDTRLRKVESGEYDAIVLSKAGLDRLGWSQKITEALSTDISLPAVGQGAIAIESRVKDQDTAEILGKLDDLETRTAIIAERALLKALQGGCQVPLGAWARMERGELVMEAVVCSVDGAQYIRKKAVAPPDQAAQLGEHLARELAEGGARGILEEVQRARG
;
A
#
# COMPACT_ATOMS: atom_id res chain seq x y z
N MET A 1 -32.58 0.01 -11.73
CA MET A 1 -31.31 -0.23 -11.02
C MET A 1 -30.41 0.97 -11.26
N LYS A 2 -29.63 1.38 -10.24
CA LYS A 2 -28.71 2.51 -10.37
C LYS A 2 -27.51 2.05 -11.25
N HIS A 3 -27.20 2.79 -12.30
CA HIS A 3 -25.99 2.60 -13.07
C HIS A 3 -24.87 3.44 -12.43
N LEU A 4 -23.78 2.80 -11.99
CA LEU A 4 -22.70 3.44 -11.23
C LEU A 4 -21.50 3.72 -12.13
N ARG A 5 -20.79 4.83 -11.88
CA ARG A 5 -19.54 5.19 -12.56
C ARG A 5 -18.37 5.00 -11.58
N ILE A 6 -17.44 4.12 -11.95
CA ILE A 6 -16.26 3.77 -11.15
C ILE A 6 -15.06 4.55 -11.67
N GLY A 7 -14.58 5.51 -10.88
CA GLY A 7 -13.32 6.20 -11.14
C GLY A 7 -12.11 5.28 -10.90
N SER A 8 -11.21 5.20 -11.87
CA SER A 8 -9.99 4.40 -11.78
C SER A 8 -8.83 5.05 -12.52
N ARG A 9 -7.61 4.83 -12.04
CA ARG A 9 -6.39 5.14 -12.79
C ARG A 9 -6.23 4.22 -13.99
N GLY A 10 -5.41 4.65 -14.97
CA GLY A 10 -5.18 3.90 -16.21
C GLY A 10 -4.18 2.74 -16.10
N SER A 11 -3.48 2.55 -14.97
CA SER A 11 -2.52 1.44 -14.83
C SER A 11 -3.21 0.08 -14.87
N ILE A 12 -2.52 -0.94 -15.38
CA ILE A 12 -3.08 -2.30 -15.51
C ILE A 12 -3.60 -2.84 -14.16
N LEU A 13 -2.90 -2.55 -13.05
CA LEU A 13 -3.32 -2.98 -11.70
C LEU A 13 -4.55 -2.20 -11.21
N ALA A 14 -4.61 -0.89 -11.43
CA ALA A 14 -5.76 -0.08 -11.03
C ALA A 14 -7.03 -0.49 -11.83
N ARG A 15 -6.90 -0.74 -13.12
CA ARG A 15 -7.99 -1.27 -13.95
C ARG A 15 -8.48 -2.64 -13.48
N TRP A 16 -7.56 -3.52 -13.10
CA TRP A 16 -7.93 -4.81 -12.52
C TRP A 16 -8.73 -4.63 -11.22
N GLN A 17 -8.29 -3.71 -10.33
CA GLN A 17 -8.98 -3.42 -9.07
C GLN A 17 -10.39 -2.85 -9.31
N ALA A 18 -10.55 -1.94 -10.25
CA ALA A 18 -11.86 -1.40 -10.63
C ALA A 18 -12.77 -2.49 -11.22
N GLU A 19 -12.24 -3.37 -12.06
CA GLU A 19 -12.97 -4.49 -12.64
C GLU A 19 -13.38 -5.52 -11.57
N PHE A 20 -12.51 -5.78 -10.59
CA PHE A 20 -12.84 -6.61 -9.43
C PHE A 20 -14.04 -6.02 -8.67
N VAL A 21 -14.00 -4.73 -8.33
CA VAL A 21 -15.10 -4.05 -7.63
C VAL A 21 -16.38 -4.07 -8.48
N ARG A 22 -16.30 -3.80 -9.78
CA ARG A 22 -17.44 -3.86 -10.72
C ARG A 22 -18.13 -5.23 -10.68
N LYS A 23 -17.35 -6.32 -10.75
CA LYS A 23 -17.88 -7.70 -10.68
C LYS A 23 -18.52 -8.00 -9.34
N GLN A 24 -17.89 -7.60 -8.23
CA GLN A 24 -18.43 -7.81 -6.90
C GLN A 24 -19.75 -7.05 -6.70
N LEU A 25 -19.83 -5.78 -7.14
CA LEU A 25 -21.07 -4.98 -7.07
C LEU A 25 -22.22 -5.64 -7.83
N PHE A 26 -21.94 -6.13 -9.03
CA PHE A 26 -22.96 -6.85 -9.82
C PHE A 26 -23.43 -8.12 -9.10
N GLN A 27 -22.53 -8.90 -8.53
CA GLN A 27 -22.85 -10.14 -7.83
C GLN A 27 -23.70 -9.94 -6.58
N ILE A 28 -23.44 -8.88 -5.78
CA ILE A 28 -24.10 -8.68 -4.50
C ILE A 28 -25.37 -7.83 -4.58
N SER A 29 -25.51 -6.99 -5.60
CA SER A 29 -26.62 -6.01 -5.70
C SER A 29 -27.31 -5.99 -7.07
N GLY A 30 -26.77 -6.67 -8.07
CA GLY A 30 -27.22 -6.55 -9.46
C GLY A 30 -26.94 -5.17 -10.08
N ALA A 31 -26.20 -4.29 -9.39
CA ALA A 31 -25.90 -2.96 -9.90
C ALA A 31 -24.95 -3.05 -11.10
N GLU A 32 -25.34 -2.40 -12.21
CA GLU A 32 -24.46 -2.23 -13.34
C GLU A 32 -23.51 -1.05 -13.10
N ALA A 33 -22.26 -1.19 -13.56
CA ALA A 33 -21.29 -0.12 -13.44
C ALA A 33 -20.36 -0.05 -14.65
N GLU A 34 -19.99 1.16 -15.03
CA GLU A 34 -18.94 1.43 -16.02
C GLU A 34 -17.67 1.97 -15.36
N ILE A 35 -16.52 1.76 -16.00
CA ILE A 35 -15.21 2.23 -15.48
C ILE A 35 -14.78 3.46 -16.27
N ILE A 36 -14.61 4.58 -15.55
CA ILE A 36 -14.12 5.85 -16.09
C ILE A 36 -12.62 5.98 -15.74
N ILE A 37 -11.78 6.05 -16.77
CA ILE A 37 -10.34 6.21 -16.59
C ILE A 37 -9.98 7.67 -16.37
N ILE A 38 -9.41 7.94 -15.19
CA ILE A 38 -8.95 9.28 -14.78
C ILE A 38 -7.41 9.31 -14.81
N LYS A 39 -6.85 10.25 -15.56
CA LYS A 39 -5.40 10.46 -15.65
C LYS A 39 -4.93 11.29 -14.47
N THR A 40 -4.12 10.71 -13.58
CA THR A 40 -3.57 11.42 -12.43
C THR A 40 -2.22 12.08 -12.74
N SER A 41 -1.86 13.09 -11.95
CA SER A 41 -0.55 13.74 -12.00
C SER A 41 0.58 12.75 -11.76
N GLY A 42 0.38 11.79 -10.86
CA GLY A 42 1.34 10.71 -10.61
C GLY A 42 1.56 9.79 -11.82
N ASP A 43 0.54 9.58 -12.64
CA ASP A 43 0.68 8.78 -13.88
C ASP A 43 1.44 9.55 -14.99
N LYS A 44 1.37 10.88 -15.00
CA LYS A 44 2.11 11.73 -15.95
C LYS A 44 3.59 11.88 -15.59
N MET A 45 3.91 11.83 -14.30
CA MET A 45 5.26 12.09 -13.75
C MET A 45 6.08 10.82 -13.47
N GLN A 46 5.87 9.74 -14.22
CA GLN A 46 6.55 8.45 -14.00
C GLN A 46 8.09 8.52 -14.08
N GLN A 47 8.65 9.53 -14.72
CA GLN A 47 10.10 9.71 -14.91
C GLN A 47 10.74 10.67 -13.89
N SER A 48 9.97 11.49 -13.17
CA SER A 48 10.50 12.45 -12.20
C SER A 48 10.72 11.83 -10.81
N PRO A 49 11.80 12.15 -10.06
CA PRO A 49 12.02 11.64 -8.72
C PRO A 49 10.83 11.93 -7.79
N LEU A 50 10.35 10.92 -6.99
CA LEU A 50 9.26 11.10 -6.03
C LEU A 50 9.58 12.20 -4.98
N THR A 51 10.86 12.43 -4.74
CA THR A 51 11.38 13.50 -3.86
C THR A 51 11.14 14.90 -4.43
N GLN A 52 11.04 15.03 -5.75
CA GLN A 52 10.77 16.31 -6.44
C GLN A 52 9.29 16.53 -6.73
N ILE A 53 8.46 15.49 -6.61
CA ILE A 53 7.03 15.56 -6.77
C ILE A 53 6.44 15.86 -5.39
N GLY A 54 6.50 17.12 -4.97
CA GLY A 54 5.91 17.58 -3.72
C GLY A 54 4.38 17.46 -3.78
N GLY A 55 3.80 16.69 -2.85
CA GLY A 55 2.35 16.63 -2.66
C GLY A 55 1.87 15.30 -2.09
N LYS A 56 1.07 15.38 -1.02
CA LYS A 56 0.28 14.25 -0.51
C LYS A 56 -0.78 13.91 -1.57
N GLY A 57 -0.94 12.62 -1.90
CA GLY A 57 -2.07 12.15 -2.70
C GLY A 57 -1.97 12.34 -4.21
N ILE A 58 -0.77 12.40 -4.82
CA ILE A 58 -0.57 12.59 -6.29
C ILE A 58 -1.26 11.55 -7.19
N PHE A 59 -1.72 10.44 -6.62
CA PHE A 59 -2.47 9.39 -7.33
C PHE A 59 -3.97 9.40 -7.02
N ILE A 60 -4.43 10.28 -6.11
CA ILE A 60 -5.78 10.26 -5.54
C ILE A 60 -6.53 11.55 -5.84
N LYS A 61 -5.83 12.69 -5.85
CA LYS A 61 -6.43 14.02 -5.95
C LYS A 61 -7.45 14.14 -7.09
N GLU A 62 -7.09 13.71 -8.29
CA GLU A 62 -7.98 13.80 -9.46
C GLU A 62 -9.17 12.83 -9.37
N LEU A 63 -9.04 11.72 -8.63
CA LEU A 63 -10.14 10.82 -8.34
C LEU A 63 -11.11 11.44 -7.32
N GLU A 64 -10.59 12.08 -6.26
CA GLU A 64 -11.37 12.83 -5.28
C GLU A 64 -12.08 14.03 -5.94
N GLU A 65 -11.42 14.76 -6.84
CA GLU A 65 -12.03 15.84 -7.63
C GLU A 65 -13.20 15.31 -8.48
N ALA A 66 -13.01 14.17 -9.15
CA ALA A 66 -14.06 13.54 -9.97
C ALA A 66 -15.24 13.00 -9.11
N LEU A 67 -15.00 12.61 -7.86
CA LEU A 67 -16.09 12.30 -6.92
C LEU A 67 -16.83 13.56 -6.50
N LEU A 68 -16.12 14.65 -6.24
CA LEU A 68 -16.69 15.92 -5.76
C LEU A 68 -17.47 16.67 -6.84
N ASP A 69 -17.07 16.58 -8.10
CA ASP A 69 -17.76 17.16 -9.27
C ASP A 69 -18.84 16.22 -9.85
N GLU A 70 -19.01 15.04 -9.22
CA GLU A 70 -20.03 14.04 -9.60
C GLU A 70 -19.84 13.41 -10.99
N SER A 71 -18.64 13.49 -11.56
CA SER A 71 -18.31 12.78 -12.81
C SER A 71 -18.16 11.26 -12.61
N VAL A 72 -17.89 10.83 -11.37
CA VAL A 72 -17.93 9.43 -10.94
C VAL A 72 -18.70 9.29 -9.62
N ASP A 73 -19.17 8.07 -9.32
CA ASP A 73 -19.97 7.80 -8.13
C ASP A 73 -19.16 7.13 -7.02
N LEU A 74 -18.13 6.39 -7.43
CA LEU A 74 -17.16 5.78 -6.52
C LEU A 74 -15.77 5.78 -7.15
N ALA A 75 -14.73 5.71 -6.32
CA ALA A 75 -13.34 5.55 -6.74
C ALA A 75 -12.69 4.35 -6.04
N VAL A 76 -11.79 3.64 -6.74
CA VAL A 76 -11.14 2.43 -6.25
C VAL A 76 -9.67 2.68 -6.02
N HIS A 77 -9.19 2.37 -4.80
CA HIS A 77 -7.82 2.66 -4.36
C HIS A 77 -7.14 1.45 -3.75
N SER A 78 -5.82 1.34 -3.95
CA SER A 78 -4.98 0.55 -3.04
C SER A 78 -4.84 1.32 -1.73
N VAL A 79 -5.17 0.71 -0.59
CA VAL A 79 -5.17 1.39 0.72
C VAL A 79 -3.81 2.02 1.05
N LYS A 80 -2.71 1.38 0.69
CA LYS A 80 -1.36 1.88 0.94
C LYS A 80 -1.02 3.21 0.22
N ASP A 81 -1.81 3.58 -0.79
CA ASP A 81 -1.61 4.82 -1.56
C ASP A 81 -2.50 5.96 -1.02
N ILE A 82 -3.43 5.66 -0.10
CA ILE A 82 -4.36 6.64 0.50
C ILE A 82 -3.64 7.46 1.57
N PRO A 83 -3.68 8.81 1.48
CA PRO A 83 -3.16 9.68 2.53
C PRO A 83 -3.80 9.42 3.89
N THR A 84 -3.13 9.86 4.97
CA THR A 84 -3.68 9.76 6.34
C THR A 84 -4.91 10.64 6.56
N GLU A 85 -5.07 11.68 5.75
CA GLU A 85 -6.20 12.60 5.78
C GLU A 85 -6.98 12.53 4.47
N THR A 86 -8.31 12.53 4.55
CA THR A 86 -9.25 12.51 3.44
C THR A 86 -10.14 13.77 3.51
N PRO A 87 -10.55 14.37 2.39
CA PRO A 87 -11.50 15.48 2.39
C PRO A 87 -12.79 15.13 3.13
N GLY A 88 -13.27 16.02 4.03
CA GLY A 88 -14.42 15.73 4.89
C GLY A 88 -15.76 15.46 4.18
N ARG A 89 -15.83 15.67 2.85
CA ARG A 89 -17.00 15.35 2.01
C ARG A 89 -16.94 13.96 1.38
N LEU A 90 -15.81 13.26 1.57
CA LEU A 90 -15.56 11.91 1.06
C LEU A 90 -15.28 10.96 2.23
N PHE A 91 -15.53 9.68 2.01
CA PHE A 91 -15.24 8.63 2.99
C PHE A 91 -15.10 7.27 2.31
N PHE A 92 -14.71 6.25 3.06
CA PHE A 92 -14.53 4.89 2.57
C PHE A 92 -15.64 3.96 3.12
N PRO A 93 -16.77 3.82 2.42
CA PRO A 93 -17.85 2.91 2.84
C PRO A 93 -17.42 1.46 2.88
N ALA A 94 -16.43 1.06 2.07
CA ALA A 94 -15.93 -0.32 2.06
C ALA A 94 -14.42 -0.41 1.97
N VAL A 95 -13.87 -1.36 2.73
CA VAL A 95 -12.54 -1.92 2.59
C VAL A 95 -12.72 -3.40 2.29
N CYS A 96 -12.36 -3.82 1.08
CA CYS A 96 -12.53 -5.21 0.65
C CYS A 96 -11.57 -6.14 1.39
N ARG A 97 -11.95 -7.43 1.47
CA ARG A 97 -11.11 -8.49 2.04
C ARG A 97 -9.68 -8.39 1.53
N ARG A 98 -8.73 -8.46 2.46
CA ARG A 98 -7.30 -8.25 2.21
C ARG A 98 -6.67 -9.47 1.54
N ASP A 99 -5.90 -9.23 0.50
CA ASP A 99 -5.02 -10.23 -0.11
C ASP A 99 -3.69 -10.36 0.67
N ASP A 100 -2.80 -11.24 0.17
CA ASP A 100 -1.49 -11.48 0.77
C ASP A 100 -0.71 -10.16 0.94
N VAL A 101 -0.37 -9.85 2.18
CA VAL A 101 0.29 -8.58 2.57
C VAL A 101 1.76 -8.54 2.21
N ARG A 102 2.38 -9.70 1.92
CA ARG A 102 3.83 -9.83 1.78
C ARG A 102 4.38 -9.06 0.58
N ASP A 103 5.63 -8.68 0.73
CA ASP A 103 6.47 -8.35 -0.42
C ASP A 103 6.95 -9.64 -1.09
N CYS A 104 7.33 -9.55 -2.36
CA CYS A 104 7.92 -10.66 -3.10
C CYS A 104 9.11 -10.20 -3.93
N VAL A 105 10.03 -11.11 -4.15
CA VAL A 105 11.17 -10.96 -5.04
C VAL A 105 10.84 -11.56 -6.38
N VAL A 106 11.14 -10.82 -7.45
CA VAL A 106 11.23 -11.34 -8.80
C VAL A 106 12.69 -11.21 -9.23
N SER A 107 13.38 -12.32 -9.42
CA SER A 107 14.78 -12.37 -9.78
C SER A 107 14.96 -12.74 -11.25
N HIS A 108 15.94 -12.14 -11.90
CA HIS A 108 16.31 -12.43 -13.29
C HIS A 108 16.66 -13.91 -13.52
N THR A 109 17.32 -14.51 -12.55
CA THR A 109 17.81 -15.90 -12.62
C THR A 109 16.99 -16.88 -11.79
N GLY A 110 15.88 -16.46 -11.16
CA GLY A 110 15.11 -17.28 -10.23
C GLY A 110 15.80 -17.50 -8.87
N THR A 111 16.82 -16.71 -8.53
CA THR A 111 17.58 -16.85 -7.27
C THR A 111 16.84 -16.13 -6.13
N PRO A 112 16.57 -16.80 -4.99
CA PRO A 112 15.98 -16.17 -3.79
C PRO A 112 16.87 -15.05 -3.23
N LEU A 113 16.27 -14.13 -2.45
CA LEU A 113 16.94 -12.94 -1.90
C LEU A 113 18.19 -13.28 -1.09
N ALA A 114 18.11 -14.31 -0.24
CA ALA A 114 19.23 -14.73 0.60
C ALA A 114 20.44 -15.22 -0.20
N ASN A 115 20.20 -15.74 -1.41
CA ASN A 115 21.20 -16.38 -2.26
C ASN A 115 21.70 -15.48 -3.41
N LEU A 116 21.19 -14.25 -3.51
CA LEU A 116 21.71 -13.28 -4.47
C LEU A 116 23.19 -13.04 -4.21
N ARG A 117 23.99 -12.86 -5.27
CA ARG A 117 25.41 -12.54 -5.15
C ARG A 117 25.64 -11.24 -4.38
N GLN A 118 26.78 -11.10 -3.75
CA GLN A 118 27.21 -9.83 -3.15
C GLN A 118 27.20 -8.71 -4.22
N GLY A 119 26.70 -7.52 -3.84
CA GLY A 119 26.56 -6.40 -4.74
C GLY A 119 25.48 -6.58 -5.83
N ALA A 120 24.57 -7.57 -5.69
CA ALA A 120 23.45 -7.72 -6.61
C ALA A 120 22.58 -6.47 -6.65
N ARG A 121 22.21 -6.03 -7.87
CA ARG A 121 21.38 -4.85 -8.10
C ARG A 121 19.92 -5.21 -7.84
N VAL A 122 19.36 -4.71 -6.73
CA VAL A 122 17.97 -4.96 -6.34
C VAL A 122 17.14 -3.69 -6.47
N GLY A 123 16.13 -3.71 -7.33
CA GLY A 123 15.30 -2.56 -7.68
C GLY A 123 14.13 -2.34 -6.72
N THR A 124 14.10 -1.18 -6.04
CA THR A 124 12.93 -0.67 -5.30
C THR A 124 13.08 0.82 -4.99
N SER A 125 12.01 1.60 -5.16
CA SER A 125 11.95 3.01 -4.73
C SER A 125 11.31 3.19 -3.34
N SER A 126 10.86 2.11 -2.69
CA SER A 126 10.24 2.16 -1.38
C SER A 126 11.30 2.23 -0.29
N LEU A 127 11.34 3.34 0.47
CA LEU A 127 12.27 3.48 1.61
C LEU A 127 12.07 2.38 2.65
N ARG A 128 10.81 2.00 2.91
CA ARG A 128 10.49 0.89 3.79
C ARG A 128 11.19 -0.41 3.37
N ARG A 129 11.14 -0.73 2.07
CA ARG A 129 11.82 -1.92 1.53
C ARG A 129 13.32 -1.77 1.58
N GLN A 130 13.84 -0.63 1.12
CA GLN A 130 15.29 -0.37 1.13
C GLN A 130 15.87 -0.53 2.54
N ALA A 131 15.26 0.09 3.55
CA ALA A 131 15.71 0.04 4.93
C ALA A 131 15.75 -1.40 5.47
N GLN A 132 14.65 -2.14 5.33
CA GLN A 132 14.57 -3.52 5.84
C GLN A 132 15.48 -4.48 5.05
N LEU A 133 15.61 -4.30 3.73
CA LEU A 133 16.52 -5.12 2.93
C LEU A 133 17.99 -4.86 3.26
N ARG A 134 18.39 -3.60 3.50
CA ARG A 134 19.74 -3.28 3.96
C ARG A 134 20.04 -3.86 5.34
N HIS A 135 19.06 -3.86 6.22
CA HIS A 135 19.20 -4.50 7.52
C HIS A 135 19.44 -6.02 7.38
N PHE A 136 18.71 -6.67 6.48
CA PHE A 136 18.83 -8.12 6.25
C PHE A 136 20.05 -8.50 5.39
N ARG A 137 20.36 -7.74 4.34
CA ARG A 137 21.44 -7.96 3.37
C ARG A 137 22.12 -6.63 3.04
N PRO A 138 23.03 -6.14 3.92
CA PRO A 138 23.71 -4.85 3.75
C PRO A 138 24.66 -4.80 2.54
N ASP A 139 25.00 -5.95 1.99
CA ASP A 139 25.86 -6.12 0.82
C ASP A 139 25.16 -5.90 -0.53
N LEU A 140 23.82 -5.75 -0.55
CA LEU A 140 23.07 -5.55 -1.79
C LEU A 140 23.18 -4.10 -2.31
N ASP A 141 23.27 -3.96 -3.64
CA ASP A 141 23.18 -2.67 -4.33
C ASP A 141 21.70 -2.31 -4.58
N LEU A 142 21.09 -1.61 -3.62
CA LEU A 142 19.69 -1.21 -3.72
C LEU A 142 19.55 0.03 -4.59
N ARG A 143 18.85 -0.12 -5.73
CA ARG A 143 18.66 0.92 -6.73
C ARG A 143 17.21 1.37 -6.84
N GLU A 144 17.01 2.64 -7.20
CA GLU A 144 15.68 3.17 -7.47
C GLU A 144 15.04 2.47 -8.68
N LEU A 145 13.79 1.99 -8.52
CA LEU A 145 13.02 1.34 -9.58
C LEU A 145 11.65 1.99 -9.72
N ARG A 146 11.36 2.55 -10.89
CA ARG A 146 10.12 3.24 -11.20
C ARG A 146 9.35 2.62 -12.35
N GLY A 147 8.11 3.07 -12.50
CA GLY A 147 7.15 2.61 -13.48
C GLY A 147 6.04 1.75 -12.87
N ASN A 148 5.07 1.36 -13.69
CA ASN A 148 4.03 0.41 -13.33
C ASN A 148 4.62 -1.01 -13.20
N VAL A 149 3.83 -1.95 -12.71
CA VAL A 149 4.28 -3.32 -12.43
C VAL A 149 4.87 -3.99 -13.67
N ASP A 150 4.24 -3.85 -14.82
CA ASP A 150 4.70 -4.38 -16.11
C ASP A 150 6.05 -3.79 -16.55
N THR A 151 6.23 -2.49 -16.39
CA THR A 151 7.50 -1.81 -16.70
C THR A 151 8.63 -2.30 -15.79
N ARG A 152 8.35 -2.49 -14.49
CA ARG A 152 9.34 -3.01 -13.53
C ARG A 152 9.71 -4.46 -13.82
N LEU A 153 8.76 -5.29 -14.23
CA LEU A 153 9.03 -6.67 -14.62
C LEU A 153 9.94 -6.72 -15.87
N ARG A 154 9.66 -5.90 -16.88
CA ARG A 154 10.53 -5.83 -18.08
C ARG A 154 11.97 -5.47 -17.74
N LYS A 155 12.21 -4.61 -16.74
CA LYS A 155 13.56 -4.21 -16.33
C LYS A 155 14.35 -5.34 -15.66
N VAL A 156 13.70 -6.23 -14.91
CA VAL A 156 14.38 -7.41 -14.38
C VAL A 156 14.54 -8.48 -15.46
N GLU A 157 13.55 -8.65 -16.32
CA GLU A 157 13.64 -9.59 -17.46
C GLU A 157 14.77 -9.23 -18.43
N SER A 158 15.05 -7.94 -18.64
CA SER A 158 16.17 -7.45 -19.46
C SER A 158 17.54 -7.51 -18.78
N GLY A 159 17.62 -7.88 -17.48
CA GLY A 159 18.86 -7.91 -16.73
C GLY A 159 19.39 -6.53 -16.29
N GLU A 160 18.58 -5.45 -16.40
CA GLU A 160 18.91 -4.14 -15.82
C GLU A 160 19.06 -4.24 -14.29
N TYR A 161 18.25 -5.10 -13.65
CA TYR A 161 18.33 -5.48 -12.24
C TYR A 161 18.54 -6.99 -12.11
N ASP A 162 19.30 -7.42 -11.11
CA ASP A 162 19.43 -8.83 -10.76
C ASP A 162 18.15 -9.35 -10.07
N ALA A 163 17.45 -8.47 -9.33
CA ALA A 163 16.15 -8.73 -8.75
C ALA A 163 15.37 -7.42 -8.52
N ILE A 164 14.05 -7.52 -8.35
CA ILE A 164 13.18 -6.41 -7.94
C ILE A 164 12.24 -6.86 -6.82
N VAL A 165 11.78 -5.90 -6.01
CA VAL A 165 10.83 -6.17 -4.92
C VAL A 165 9.49 -5.50 -5.19
N LEU A 166 8.43 -6.31 -5.23
CA LEU A 166 7.05 -5.90 -5.50
C LEU A 166 6.12 -6.35 -4.35
N SER A 167 4.85 -5.91 -4.36
CA SER A 167 3.83 -6.51 -3.50
C SER A 167 3.31 -7.78 -4.15
N LYS A 168 3.23 -8.87 -3.38
CA LYS A 168 2.70 -10.15 -3.86
C LYS A 168 1.27 -10.01 -4.38
N ALA A 169 0.38 -9.35 -3.62
CA ALA A 169 -0.99 -9.09 -4.05
C ALA A 169 -1.09 -8.43 -5.44
N GLY A 170 -0.15 -7.54 -5.79
CA GLY A 170 -0.14 -6.90 -7.11
C GLY A 170 0.12 -7.89 -8.26
N LEU A 171 1.01 -8.84 -8.06
CA LEU A 171 1.31 -9.88 -9.06
C LEU A 171 0.20 -10.94 -9.12
N ASP A 172 -0.32 -11.36 -7.97
CA ASP A 172 -1.41 -12.35 -7.90
C ASP A 172 -2.66 -11.83 -8.64
N ARG A 173 -3.04 -10.57 -8.42
CA ARG A 173 -4.18 -9.92 -9.09
C ARG A 173 -4.03 -9.89 -10.60
N LEU A 174 -2.83 -9.71 -11.10
CA LEU A 174 -2.55 -9.72 -12.54
C LEU A 174 -2.38 -11.13 -13.14
N GLY A 175 -2.51 -12.18 -12.32
CA GLY A 175 -2.28 -13.56 -12.78
C GLY A 175 -0.81 -13.86 -13.05
N TRP A 176 0.11 -13.12 -12.41
CA TRP A 176 1.57 -13.23 -12.61
C TRP A 176 2.29 -13.85 -11.42
N SER A 177 1.58 -14.65 -10.62
CA SER A 177 2.16 -15.36 -9.46
C SER A 177 3.34 -16.26 -9.85
N GLN A 178 3.35 -16.80 -11.07
CA GLN A 178 4.46 -17.62 -11.60
C GLN A 178 5.76 -16.82 -11.85
N LYS A 179 5.70 -15.48 -11.87
CA LYS A 179 6.89 -14.63 -11.96
C LYS A 179 7.56 -14.39 -10.61
N ILE A 180 6.89 -14.78 -9.52
CA ILE A 180 7.41 -14.62 -8.16
C ILE A 180 8.49 -15.68 -7.91
N THR A 181 9.70 -15.23 -7.62
CA THR A 181 10.78 -16.11 -7.19
C THR A 181 10.59 -16.53 -5.74
N GLU A 182 10.23 -15.58 -4.88
CA GLU A 182 10.10 -15.78 -3.44
C GLU A 182 9.11 -14.79 -2.85
N ALA A 183 8.19 -15.26 -2.00
CA ALA A 183 7.39 -14.40 -1.12
C ALA A 183 8.18 -14.17 0.17
N LEU A 184 8.58 -12.93 0.45
CA LEU A 184 9.39 -12.60 1.62
C LEU A 184 8.61 -12.83 2.91
N SER A 185 9.26 -13.46 3.90
CA SER A 185 8.74 -13.50 5.27
C SER A 185 8.54 -12.07 5.80
N THR A 186 7.50 -11.87 6.60
CA THR A 186 7.27 -10.61 7.31
C THR A 186 8.38 -10.29 8.33
N ASP A 187 9.21 -11.27 8.67
CA ASP A 187 10.42 -11.03 9.49
C ASP A 187 11.51 -10.30 8.71
N ILE A 188 11.58 -10.51 7.40
CA ILE A 188 12.52 -9.83 6.50
C ILE A 188 11.95 -8.49 6.04
N SER A 189 10.67 -8.47 5.63
CA SER A 189 10.02 -7.28 5.10
C SER A 189 8.59 -7.16 5.60
N LEU A 190 8.41 -6.41 6.68
CA LEU A 190 7.08 -6.06 7.17
C LEU A 190 6.40 -5.12 6.16
N PRO A 191 5.13 -5.38 5.76
CA PRO A 191 4.48 -4.70 4.65
C PRO A 191 4.23 -3.20 4.92
N ALA A 192 3.88 -2.48 3.87
CA ALA A 192 3.36 -1.12 4.02
C ALA A 192 1.98 -1.15 4.68
N VAL A 193 1.66 -0.09 5.44
CA VAL A 193 0.31 0.16 5.94
C VAL A 193 -0.71 0.00 4.81
N GLY A 194 -1.69 -0.87 4.99
CA GLY A 194 -2.74 -1.14 4.01
C GLY A 194 -2.32 -1.96 2.79
N GLN A 195 -1.10 -2.51 2.73
CA GLN A 195 -0.71 -3.35 1.59
C GLN A 195 -1.60 -4.59 1.48
N GLY A 196 -2.06 -4.89 0.27
CA GLY A 196 -2.99 -6.00 -0.02
C GLY A 196 -4.47 -5.62 0.06
N ALA A 197 -4.85 -4.49 0.65
CA ALA A 197 -6.24 -4.06 0.76
C ALA A 197 -6.63 -3.09 -0.36
N ILE A 198 -7.91 -3.20 -0.78
CA ILE A 198 -8.59 -2.27 -1.70
C ILE A 198 -9.62 -1.50 -0.88
N ALA A 199 -9.64 -0.17 -1.00
CA ALA A 199 -10.69 0.66 -0.45
C ALA A 199 -11.53 1.29 -1.58
N ILE A 200 -12.81 1.45 -1.29
CA ILE A 200 -13.77 2.10 -2.18
C ILE A 200 -14.17 3.42 -1.52
N GLU A 201 -13.99 4.52 -2.24
CA GLU A 201 -14.31 5.86 -1.78
C GLU A 201 -15.58 6.37 -2.44
N SER A 202 -16.40 7.10 -1.71
CA SER A 202 -17.60 7.76 -2.22
C SER A 202 -17.91 9.06 -1.47
N ARG A 203 -18.91 9.80 -1.96
CA ARG A 203 -19.40 11.01 -1.30
C ARG A 203 -20.20 10.69 -0.05
N VAL A 204 -19.97 11.42 1.03
CA VAL A 204 -20.77 11.31 2.29
C VAL A 204 -22.27 11.55 2.04
N LYS A 205 -22.61 12.41 1.10
CA LYS A 205 -24.01 12.74 0.79
C LYS A 205 -24.76 11.66 -0.04
N ASP A 206 -24.03 10.72 -0.70
CA ASP A 206 -24.64 9.68 -1.55
C ASP A 206 -24.84 8.39 -0.74
N GLN A 207 -25.84 8.41 0.14
CA GLN A 207 -26.17 7.31 1.05
C GLN A 207 -26.56 6.03 0.31
N ASP A 208 -27.30 6.14 -0.80
CA ASP A 208 -27.73 4.98 -1.59
C ASP A 208 -26.51 4.23 -2.16
N THR A 209 -25.54 4.95 -2.71
CA THR A 209 -24.28 4.35 -3.18
C THR A 209 -23.51 3.76 -2.01
N ALA A 210 -23.40 4.47 -0.90
CA ALA A 210 -22.69 4.02 0.30
C ALA A 210 -23.26 2.71 0.88
N GLU A 211 -24.59 2.57 0.91
CA GLU A 211 -25.25 1.35 1.37
C GLU A 211 -24.92 0.14 0.48
N ILE A 212 -24.94 0.34 -0.84
CA ILE A 212 -24.58 -0.72 -1.79
C ILE A 212 -23.11 -1.11 -1.59
N LEU A 213 -22.21 -0.13 -1.50
CA LEU A 213 -20.77 -0.35 -1.32
C LEU A 213 -20.43 -1.02 0.02
N GLY A 214 -21.16 -0.64 1.09
CA GLY A 214 -20.96 -1.22 2.43
C GLY A 214 -21.11 -2.74 2.48
N LYS A 215 -21.83 -3.35 1.53
CA LYS A 215 -21.92 -4.81 1.40
C LYS A 215 -20.60 -5.48 0.97
N LEU A 216 -19.65 -4.71 0.47
CA LEU A 216 -18.30 -5.16 0.12
C LEU A 216 -17.30 -5.02 1.27
N ASP A 217 -17.73 -4.44 2.38
CA ASP A 217 -16.86 -4.19 3.52
C ASP A 217 -16.51 -5.48 4.25
N ASP A 218 -15.22 -5.69 4.46
CA ASP A 218 -14.68 -6.80 5.26
C ASP A 218 -14.24 -6.27 6.63
N LEU A 219 -14.98 -6.63 7.67
CA LEU A 219 -14.80 -6.11 9.01
C LEU A 219 -13.41 -6.39 9.58
N GLU A 220 -12.85 -7.57 9.36
CA GLU A 220 -11.51 -7.92 9.86
C GLU A 220 -10.44 -7.07 9.18
N THR A 221 -10.53 -6.93 7.86
CA THR A 221 -9.62 -6.06 7.11
C THR A 221 -9.76 -4.60 7.54
N ARG A 222 -10.99 -4.08 7.67
CA ARG A 222 -11.23 -2.71 8.12
C ARG A 222 -10.62 -2.46 9.49
N THR A 223 -10.85 -3.36 10.45
CA THR A 223 -10.30 -3.28 11.81
C THR A 223 -8.77 -3.22 11.78
N ALA A 224 -8.13 -4.10 11.00
CA ALA A 224 -6.68 -4.10 10.81
C ALA A 224 -6.18 -2.77 10.21
N ILE A 225 -6.85 -2.26 9.18
CA ILE A 225 -6.50 -1.00 8.51
C ILE A 225 -6.65 0.20 9.45
N ILE A 226 -7.67 0.22 10.31
CA ILE A 226 -7.85 1.27 11.34
C ILE A 226 -6.62 1.33 12.25
N ALA A 227 -6.14 0.19 12.77
CA ALA A 227 -4.96 0.13 13.64
C ALA A 227 -3.70 0.60 12.91
N GLU A 228 -3.46 0.09 11.69
CA GLU A 228 -2.29 0.43 10.90
C GLU A 228 -2.25 1.94 10.54
N ARG A 229 -3.40 2.53 10.18
CA ARG A 229 -3.51 3.94 9.84
C ARG A 229 -3.41 4.85 11.07
N ALA A 230 -3.92 4.42 12.23
CA ALA A 230 -3.76 5.13 13.51
C ALA A 230 -2.26 5.24 13.89
N LEU A 231 -1.51 4.14 13.76
CA LEU A 231 -0.06 4.14 13.96
C LEU A 231 0.64 5.11 12.99
N LEU A 232 0.33 5.03 11.68
CA LEU A 232 0.95 5.89 10.68
C LEU A 232 0.68 7.38 10.96
N LYS A 233 -0.55 7.72 11.36
CA LYS A 233 -0.96 9.09 11.73
C LYS A 233 -0.23 9.57 12.98
N ALA A 234 -0.15 8.76 14.03
CA ALA A 234 0.50 9.11 15.29
C ALA A 234 2.01 9.34 15.15
N LEU A 235 2.67 8.61 14.23
CA LEU A 235 4.08 8.83 13.89
C LEU A 235 4.30 9.96 12.86
N GLN A 236 3.24 10.69 12.49
CA GLN A 236 3.31 11.72 11.44
C GLN A 236 3.91 11.18 10.13
N GLY A 237 3.75 9.88 9.91
CA GLY A 237 4.24 9.19 8.75
C GLY A 237 3.37 9.46 7.51
N GLY A 238 3.96 9.31 6.34
CA GLY A 238 3.27 9.34 5.04
C GLY A 238 3.67 8.11 4.22
N CYS A 239 3.26 8.06 2.95
CA CYS A 239 3.58 6.95 2.05
C CYS A 239 5.09 6.77 1.77
N GLN A 240 5.94 7.68 2.24
CA GLN A 240 7.36 7.74 1.93
C GLN A 240 8.25 7.69 3.18
N VAL A 241 7.88 6.95 4.18
CA VAL A 241 8.68 6.72 5.38
C VAL A 241 9.18 5.27 5.44
N PRO A 242 10.31 5.01 6.11
CA PRO A 242 10.85 3.66 6.29
C PRO A 242 10.11 2.92 7.41
N LEU A 243 8.78 2.85 7.30
CA LEU A 243 7.87 2.25 8.27
C LEU A 243 7.10 1.11 7.62
N GLY A 244 7.12 -0.06 8.24
CA GLY A 244 6.25 -1.20 7.95
C GLY A 244 5.28 -1.44 9.09
N ALA A 245 4.06 -1.88 8.78
CA ALA A 245 3.10 -2.29 9.78
C ALA A 245 2.13 -3.34 9.22
N TRP A 246 1.73 -4.26 10.08
CA TRP A 246 0.75 -5.29 9.76
C TRP A 246 -0.08 -5.66 10.98
N ALA A 247 -1.38 -5.39 10.88
CA ALA A 247 -2.37 -5.83 11.82
C ALA A 247 -3.22 -6.97 11.22
N ARG A 248 -3.64 -7.92 12.07
CA ARG A 248 -4.44 -9.09 11.69
C ARG A 248 -5.20 -9.66 12.86
N MET A 249 -6.30 -10.31 12.57
CA MET A 249 -7.03 -11.07 13.58
C MET A 249 -6.34 -12.41 13.83
N GLU A 250 -6.04 -12.71 15.09
CA GLU A 250 -5.55 -14.00 15.54
C GLU A 250 -6.33 -14.44 16.79
N ARG A 251 -7.06 -15.55 16.70
CA ARG A 251 -7.82 -16.14 17.83
C ARG A 251 -8.79 -15.16 18.50
N GLY A 252 -9.40 -14.26 17.72
CA GLY A 252 -10.36 -13.28 18.21
C GLY A 252 -9.76 -11.97 18.74
N GLU A 253 -8.43 -11.84 18.75
CA GLU A 253 -7.71 -10.64 19.12
C GLU A 253 -7.08 -9.96 17.91
N LEU A 254 -6.88 -8.66 17.97
CA LEU A 254 -6.15 -7.89 16.97
C LEU A 254 -4.67 -7.85 17.36
N VAL A 255 -3.85 -8.53 16.58
CA VAL A 255 -2.39 -8.55 16.72
C VAL A 255 -1.79 -7.57 15.71
N MET A 256 -0.93 -6.69 16.17
CA MET A 256 -0.25 -5.73 15.30
C MET A 256 1.26 -5.75 15.52
N GLU A 257 2.00 -5.75 14.42
CA GLU A 257 3.45 -5.58 14.39
C GLU A 257 3.80 -4.34 13.57
N ALA A 258 4.81 -3.60 14.02
CA ALA A 258 5.32 -2.45 13.29
C ALA A 258 6.83 -2.34 13.41
N VAL A 259 7.47 -1.77 12.38
CA VAL A 259 8.90 -1.53 12.31
C VAL A 259 9.19 -0.14 11.76
N VAL A 260 10.14 0.55 12.35
CA VAL A 260 10.81 1.71 11.79
C VAL A 260 12.29 1.39 11.68
N CYS A 261 12.85 1.59 10.49
CA CYS A 261 14.25 1.25 10.22
C CYS A 261 14.93 2.46 9.56
N SER A 262 16.17 2.78 9.94
CA SER A 262 16.95 3.82 9.25
C SER A 262 17.21 3.42 7.80
N VAL A 263 17.35 4.43 6.92
CA VAL A 263 17.48 4.17 5.47
C VAL A 263 18.73 3.34 5.13
N ASP A 264 19.76 3.43 5.95
CA ASP A 264 20.98 2.63 5.85
C ASP A 264 20.86 1.21 6.45
N GLY A 265 19.75 0.91 7.14
CA GLY A 265 19.49 -0.38 7.78
C GLY A 265 20.17 -0.59 9.13
N ALA A 266 20.93 0.40 9.64
CA ALA A 266 21.70 0.28 10.87
C ALA A 266 20.84 0.27 12.14
N GLN A 267 19.80 1.10 12.17
CA GLN A 267 18.82 1.13 13.27
C GLN A 267 17.55 0.41 12.86
N TYR A 268 17.12 -0.55 13.67
CA TYR A 268 15.93 -1.37 13.41
C TYR A 268 15.11 -1.50 14.68
N ILE A 269 13.97 -0.84 14.72
CA ILE A 269 13.07 -0.80 15.89
C ILE A 269 11.78 -1.50 15.51
N ARG A 270 11.56 -2.70 16.02
CA ARG A 270 10.34 -3.50 15.79
C ARG A 270 9.61 -3.71 17.09
N LYS A 271 8.30 -3.55 17.07
CA LYS A 271 7.40 -3.74 18.21
C LYS A 271 6.19 -4.56 17.79
N LYS A 272 5.59 -5.26 18.78
CA LYS A 272 4.38 -6.05 18.61
C LYS A 272 3.47 -5.81 19.81
N ALA A 273 2.18 -5.61 19.54
CA ALA A 273 1.16 -5.48 20.58
C ALA A 273 -0.13 -6.20 20.18
N VAL A 274 -0.98 -6.45 21.15
CA VAL A 274 -2.25 -7.16 21.01
C VAL A 274 -3.34 -6.36 21.75
N ALA A 275 -4.53 -6.28 21.19
CA ALA A 275 -5.69 -5.67 21.83
C ALA A 275 -7.01 -6.29 21.33
N PRO A 276 -8.13 -6.09 22.02
CA PRO A 276 -9.44 -6.39 21.48
C PRO A 276 -9.71 -5.62 20.19
N PRO A 277 -10.49 -6.17 19.24
CA PRO A 277 -10.76 -5.55 17.93
C PRO A 277 -11.39 -4.15 17.99
N ASP A 278 -12.21 -3.89 19.00
CA ASP A 278 -12.87 -2.59 19.24
C ASP A 278 -11.87 -1.49 19.68
N GLN A 279 -10.65 -1.86 20.06
CA GLN A 279 -9.56 -0.96 20.43
C GLN A 279 -8.52 -0.79 19.31
N ALA A 280 -8.89 -1.03 18.06
CA ALA A 280 -7.97 -1.01 16.93
C ALA A 280 -7.18 0.32 16.80
N ALA A 281 -7.85 1.46 16.91
CA ALA A 281 -7.16 2.75 16.84
C ALA A 281 -6.19 2.96 18.01
N GLN A 282 -6.61 2.62 19.23
CA GLN A 282 -5.79 2.72 20.43
C GLN A 282 -4.55 1.81 20.36
N LEU A 283 -4.69 0.60 19.79
CA LEU A 283 -3.57 -0.30 19.54
C LEU A 283 -2.51 0.35 18.62
N GLY A 284 -2.95 0.97 17.52
CA GLY A 284 -2.07 1.68 16.60
C GLY A 284 -1.34 2.85 17.28
N GLU A 285 -2.06 3.66 18.04
CA GLU A 285 -1.49 4.79 18.80
C GLU A 285 -0.53 4.32 19.91
N HIS A 286 -0.87 3.24 20.61
CA HIS A 286 -0.01 2.64 21.62
C HIS A 286 1.32 2.19 21.00
N LEU A 287 1.27 1.42 19.92
CA LEU A 287 2.45 0.92 19.24
C LEU A 287 3.31 2.05 18.65
N ALA A 288 2.68 3.16 18.22
CA ALA A 288 3.39 4.35 17.78
C ALA A 288 4.20 5.00 18.90
N ARG A 289 3.63 5.08 20.14
CA ARG A 289 4.36 5.59 21.31
C ARG A 289 5.56 4.71 21.65
N GLU A 290 5.38 3.38 21.72
CA GLU A 290 6.48 2.45 22.00
C GLU A 290 7.61 2.52 20.96
N LEU A 291 7.28 2.68 19.67
CA LEU A 291 8.29 2.88 18.63
C LEU A 291 9.01 4.22 18.81
N ALA A 292 8.27 5.30 19.12
CA ALA A 292 8.83 6.64 19.33
C ALA A 292 9.79 6.67 20.52
N GLU A 293 9.41 6.04 21.66
CA GLU A 293 10.25 5.87 22.84
C GLU A 293 11.50 5.02 22.55
N GLY A 294 11.38 4.06 21.63
CA GLY A 294 12.50 3.26 21.12
C GLY A 294 13.44 4.00 20.16
N GLY A 295 13.18 5.28 19.84
CA GLY A 295 14.04 6.10 18.98
C GLY A 295 13.51 6.29 17.55
N ALA A 296 12.35 5.74 17.18
CA ALA A 296 11.81 5.83 15.83
C ALA A 296 11.56 7.27 15.36
N ARG A 297 11.26 8.21 16.29
CA ARG A 297 11.06 9.62 15.96
C ARG A 297 12.30 10.23 15.32
N GLY A 298 13.50 9.99 15.89
CA GLY A 298 14.76 10.48 15.33
C GLY A 298 14.99 10.00 13.89
N ILE A 299 14.74 8.70 13.62
CA ILE A 299 14.86 8.12 12.26
C ILE A 299 13.91 8.82 11.28
N LEU A 300 12.67 9.04 11.67
CA LEU A 300 11.65 9.68 10.81
C LEU A 300 11.98 11.15 10.54
N GLU A 301 12.46 11.90 11.54
CA GLU A 301 12.90 13.29 11.40
C GLU A 301 14.13 13.43 10.48
N GLU A 302 15.09 12.50 10.55
CA GLU A 302 16.24 12.47 9.64
C GLU A 302 15.80 12.28 8.19
N VAL A 303 14.86 11.37 7.95
CA VAL A 303 14.29 11.15 6.60
C VAL A 303 13.55 12.38 6.09
N GLN A 304 12.83 13.11 6.95
CA GLN A 304 12.15 14.34 6.58
C GLN A 304 13.14 15.45 6.24
N ARG A 305 14.19 15.64 7.06
CA ARG A 305 15.26 16.64 6.83
C ARG A 305 16.06 16.39 5.54
N ALA A 306 16.30 15.15 5.20
CA ALA A 306 17.02 14.79 3.96
C ALA A 306 16.20 15.06 2.68
N ARG A 307 14.93 15.47 2.80
CA ARG A 307 13.99 15.68 1.69
C ARG A 307 13.52 17.13 1.51
N GLY A 308 13.68 17.94 2.52
CA GLY A 308 13.43 19.40 2.46
C GLY A 308 14.65 20.12 1.94
#